data_d4162b335617a6b836ec48c8df6f371c
#
_entry.id   d4162b335617a6b836ec48c8df6f371c
#
_cell.length_a   1.000
_cell.length_b   1.000
_cell.length_c   1.000
_cell.angle_alpha   90.00
_cell.angle_beta   90.00
_cell.angle_gamma   90.00
#
_symmetry.space_group_name_H-M   'P 1'
#
loop_
_entity.id
_entity.type
_entity.pdbx_description
1 polymer ?
#
loop_
_entity_poly.entity_id
_entity_poly.type
_entity_poly.pdbx_seq_one_letter_code
_entity_poly.pdbx_strand_id
1 'polypeptide(L)'
;MINRRRFIQGISTAILLVNGKSLLATDLSGFEKRKPILRFAIASDAHFGQAKTPFQEYLDTAVGHMNAMHQSDAFDFGVINGDIVHDDISFFGVAKQTLDKLSFKYYVTQGNHDLATKEEWETAWNCPLNFDVVIKKNVLLFASTSNKKGEYLPPDLEWLAKKFEEHKEAENILLFIHIPPIKWTKHAIESTPFVELVKKQKNLRAVFHGHEHDQDNIKWQDGIPYMFDSHVGGNWGTNYKGYRIVELFKDGSMLTCIMNPTERINEAKIGF
;
A
#
# COMPACT_ATOMS: atom_id res chain seq x y z
N MET A 1 -7.78 11.72 -21.52
CA MET A 1 -7.41 11.91 -20.09
C MET A 1 -8.67 11.75 -19.23
N ILE A 2 -8.64 10.84 -18.26
CA ILE A 2 -9.74 10.62 -17.32
C ILE A 2 -9.48 11.55 -16.14
N ASN A 3 -10.27 12.62 -15.99
CA ASN A 3 -10.17 13.48 -14.80
C ASN A 3 -10.88 12.81 -13.60
N ARG A 4 -10.61 13.29 -12.36
CA ARG A 4 -11.16 12.73 -11.12
C ARG A 4 -12.69 12.52 -11.17
N ARG A 5 -13.44 13.44 -11.77
CA ARG A 5 -14.90 13.32 -11.92
C ARG A 5 -15.28 12.14 -12.79
N ARG A 6 -14.63 11.95 -13.94
CA ARG A 6 -14.84 10.76 -14.79
C ARG A 6 -14.31 9.49 -14.12
N PHE A 7 -13.25 9.64 -13.29
CA PHE A 7 -12.74 8.56 -12.47
C PHE A 7 -13.81 8.03 -11.51
N ILE A 8 -14.50 8.90 -10.77
CA ILE A 8 -15.54 8.52 -9.81
C ILE A 8 -16.85 8.11 -10.52
N GLN A 9 -17.22 8.75 -11.64
CA GLN A 9 -18.42 8.44 -12.42
C GLN A 9 -18.39 7.07 -13.12
N GLY A 10 -17.19 6.52 -13.35
CA GLY A 10 -17.03 5.17 -13.92
C GLY A 10 -17.18 4.03 -12.91
N ILE A 11 -17.48 4.35 -11.63
CA ILE A 11 -17.66 3.36 -10.56
C ILE A 11 -19.07 2.75 -10.68
N SER A 12 -19.15 1.51 -11.12
CA SER A 12 -20.42 0.80 -11.28
C SER A 12 -20.93 0.16 -9.99
N THR A 13 -20.03 -0.14 -9.03
CA THR A 13 -20.40 -0.74 -7.74
C THR A 13 -19.34 -0.39 -6.70
N ALA A 14 -19.74 0.31 -5.64
CA ALA A 14 -18.88 0.56 -4.49
C ALA A 14 -19.41 -0.19 -3.28
N ILE A 15 -18.53 -0.82 -2.53
CA ILE A 15 -18.84 -1.41 -1.24
C ILE A 15 -18.53 -0.36 -0.17
N LEU A 16 -19.56 0.12 0.50
CA LEU A 16 -19.41 0.97 1.68
C LEU A 16 -19.22 0.07 2.90
N LEU A 17 -18.12 0.25 3.60
CA LEU A 17 -17.85 -0.44 4.85
C LEU A 17 -17.96 0.58 6.00
N VAL A 18 -18.95 0.40 6.87
CA VAL A 18 -19.14 1.21 8.08
C VAL A 18 -19.15 0.28 9.28
N ASN A 19 -18.26 0.52 10.25
CA ASN A 19 -18.18 -0.28 11.50
C ASN A 19 -18.12 -1.79 11.26
N GLY A 20 -17.29 -2.26 10.34
CA GLY A 20 -17.11 -3.69 10.05
C GLY A 20 -18.28 -4.35 9.32
N LYS A 21 -19.24 -3.59 8.82
CA LYS A 21 -20.35 -4.09 7.98
C LYS A 21 -20.19 -3.56 6.57
N SER A 22 -20.25 -4.44 5.59
CA SER A 22 -20.29 -4.04 4.18
C SER A 22 -21.68 -3.55 3.81
N LEU A 23 -21.77 -2.36 3.26
CA LEU A 23 -22.97 -1.81 2.64
C LEU A 23 -22.67 -1.57 1.17
N LEU A 24 -23.52 -2.10 0.30
CA LEU A 24 -23.48 -1.75 -1.12
C LEU A 24 -23.89 -0.28 -1.27
N ALA A 25 -22.98 0.59 -1.62
CA ALA A 25 -23.29 1.97 -1.92
C ALA A 25 -23.52 2.11 -3.43
N THR A 26 -24.73 2.42 -3.82
CA THR A 26 -25.11 2.69 -5.21
C THR A 26 -24.89 4.15 -5.60
N ASP A 27 -24.61 5.03 -4.64
CA ASP A 27 -24.44 6.46 -4.89
C ASP A 27 -23.09 6.98 -4.36
N LEU A 28 -22.18 7.23 -5.27
CA LEU A 28 -20.87 7.87 -5.01
C LEU A 28 -20.91 9.38 -5.29
N SER A 29 -22.03 9.94 -5.71
CA SER A 29 -22.14 11.36 -6.09
C SER A 29 -21.72 12.30 -4.96
N GLY A 30 -21.89 11.90 -3.70
CA GLY A 30 -21.41 12.62 -2.54
C GLY A 30 -19.88 12.75 -2.46
N PHE A 31 -19.12 11.81 -3.06
CA PHE A 31 -17.65 11.82 -3.06
C PHE A 31 -17.04 12.59 -4.21
N GLU A 32 -17.74 12.73 -5.33
CA GLU A 32 -17.28 13.54 -6.48
C GLU A 32 -16.99 14.98 -6.09
N LYS A 33 -17.76 15.51 -5.14
CA LYS A 33 -17.66 16.90 -4.67
C LYS A 33 -16.67 17.08 -3.52
N ARG A 34 -16.22 15.99 -2.90
CA ARG A 34 -15.29 16.04 -1.76
C ARG A 34 -13.85 16.12 -2.27
N LYS A 35 -13.06 17.01 -1.65
CA LYS A 35 -11.63 17.11 -1.92
C LYS A 35 -10.88 16.22 -0.92
N PRO A 36 -10.08 15.24 -1.36
CA PRO A 36 -9.25 14.46 -0.45
C PRO A 36 -8.18 15.35 0.20
N ILE A 37 -7.82 15.04 1.45
CA ILE A 37 -6.68 15.68 2.14
C ILE A 37 -5.36 15.00 1.75
N LEU A 38 -5.41 13.69 1.41
CA LEU A 38 -4.32 12.93 0.79
C LEU A 38 -4.88 12.08 -0.35
N ARG A 39 -4.11 11.99 -1.43
CA ARG A 39 -4.32 11.06 -2.54
C ARG A 39 -3.00 10.40 -2.88
N PHE A 40 -2.94 9.09 -2.84
CA PHE A 40 -1.70 8.34 -3.04
C PHE A 40 -1.93 7.01 -3.76
N ALA A 41 -0.85 6.47 -4.32
CA ALA A 41 -0.84 5.18 -4.98
C ALA A 41 0.07 4.21 -4.24
N ILE A 42 -0.29 2.93 -4.21
CA ILE A 42 0.50 1.86 -3.59
C ILE A 42 0.68 0.75 -4.61
N ALA A 43 1.91 0.53 -5.05
CA ALA A 43 2.32 -0.64 -5.81
C ALA A 43 3.03 -1.61 -4.85
N SER A 44 2.96 -2.90 -5.12
CA SER A 44 3.60 -3.94 -4.33
C SER A 44 4.07 -5.08 -5.23
N ASP A 45 5.01 -5.88 -4.74
CA ASP A 45 5.35 -7.16 -5.34
C ASP A 45 5.76 -7.04 -6.82
N ALA A 46 6.74 -6.17 -7.08
CA ALA A 46 7.27 -6.00 -8.43
C ALA A 46 8.11 -7.20 -8.88
N HIS A 47 8.72 -7.91 -7.94
CA HIS A 47 9.59 -9.08 -8.17
C HIS A 47 10.56 -8.86 -9.34
N PHE A 48 11.19 -7.69 -9.35
CA PHE A 48 12.11 -7.32 -10.40
C PHE A 48 13.30 -8.29 -10.43
N GLY A 49 13.64 -8.82 -11.60
CA GLY A 49 14.66 -9.86 -11.75
C GLY A 49 14.13 -11.30 -11.70
N GLN A 50 12.84 -11.52 -11.49
CA GLN A 50 12.29 -12.89 -11.50
C GLN A 50 12.48 -13.55 -12.86
N ALA A 51 13.12 -14.73 -12.84
CA ALA A 51 13.39 -15.49 -14.06
C ALA A 51 12.10 -15.84 -14.82
N LYS A 52 12.18 -15.81 -16.15
CA LYS A 52 11.08 -16.15 -17.07
C LYS A 52 9.85 -15.23 -16.95
N THR A 53 10.01 -14.02 -16.41
CA THR A 53 8.99 -12.97 -16.44
C THR A 53 9.52 -11.76 -17.19
N PRO A 54 8.66 -10.96 -17.83
CA PRO A 54 9.06 -9.68 -18.40
C PRO A 54 9.06 -8.59 -17.31
N PHE A 55 9.80 -8.82 -16.22
CA PHE A 55 9.80 -7.98 -15.02
C PHE A 55 10.06 -6.50 -15.28
N GLN A 56 10.94 -6.18 -16.23
CA GLN A 56 11.21 -4.80 -16.61
C GLN A 56 9.97 -4.16 -17.24
N GLU A 57 9.31 -4.86 -18.18
CA GLU A 57 8.09 -4.39 -18.83
C GLU A 57 6.94 -4.21 -17.84
N TYR A 58 6.79 -5.12 -16.88
CA TYR A 58 5.79 -5.01 -15.83
C TYR A 58 5.98 -3.75 -15.00
N LEU A 59 7.20 -3.49 -14.54
CA LEU A 59 7.47 -2.32 -13.72
C LEU A 59 7.41 -1.01 -14.54
N ASP A 60 7.93 -0.98 -15.78
CA ASP A 60 7.80 0.16 -16.67
C ASP A 60 6.32 0.48 -16.97
N THR A 61 5.48 -0.55 -17.18
CA THR A 61 4.04 -0.38 -17.40
C THR A 61 3.35 0.21 -16.18
N ALA A 62 3.63 -0.29 -14.97
CA ALA A 62 3.07 0.23 -13.73
C ALA A 62 3.47 1.70 -13.52
N VAL A 63 4.77 2.02 -13.66
CA VAL A 63 5.29 3.39 -13.51
C VAL A 63 4.68 4.33 -14.55
N GLY A 64 4.60 3.92 -15.82
CA GLY A 64 3.99 4.71 -16.89
C GLY A 64 2.52 5.01 -16.62
N HIS A 65 1.75 4.01 -16.17
CA HIS A 65 0.35 4.18 -15.83
C HIS A 65 0.14 5.06 -14.58
N MET A 66 0.93 4.87 -13.52
CA MET A 66 0.90 5.72 -12.32
C MET A 66 1.22 7.18 -12.67
N ASN A 67 2.19 7.44 -13.54
CA ASN A 67 2.49 8.79 -14.03
C ASN A 67 1.34 9.40 -14.82
N ALA A 68 0.69 8.64 -15.70
CA ALA A 68 -0.48 9.10 -16.44
C ALA A 68 -1.66 9.44 -15.51
N MET A 69 -1.86 8.63 -14.45
CA MET A 69 -2.86 8.91 -13.42
C MET A 69 -2.51 10.15 -12.60
N HIS A 70 -1.23 10.33 -12.24
CA HIS A 70 -0.74 11.52 -11.53
C HIS A 70 -0.93 12.80 -12.36
N GLN A 71 -0.70 12.76 -13.67
CA GLN A 71 -0.93 13.90 -14.56
C GLN A 71 -2.42 14.29 -14.65
N SER A 72 -3.31 13.32 -14.54
CA SER A 72 -4.75 13.58 -14.60
C SER A 72 -5.32 14.10 -13.27
N ASP A 73 -4.82 13.59 -12.15
CA ASP A 73 -5.17 13.99 -10.80
C ASP A 73 -4.02 13.61 -9.85
N ALA A 74 -3.34 14.61 -9.30
CA ALA A 74 -2.03 14.46 -8.66
C ALA A 74 -2.08 13.58 -7.41
N PHE A 75 -1.12 12.68 -7.28
CA PHE A 75 -0.80 11.98 -6.03
C PHE A 75 0.06 12.87 -5.13
N ASP A 76 -0.21 12.88 -3.85
CA ASP A 76 0.67 13.51 -2.85
C ASP A 76 1.97 12.70 -2.67
N PHE A 77 1.89 11.38 -2.82
CA PHE A 77 3.03 10.44 -2.78
C PHE A 77 2.65 9.08 -3.38
N GLY A 78 3.65 8.21 -3.53
CA GLY A 78 3.49 6.79 -3.80
C GLY A 78 4.16 5.91 -2.76
N VAL A 79 3.81 4.62 -2.71
CA VAL A 79 4.47 3.59 -1.91
C VAL A 79 4.75 2.38 -2.80
N ILE A 80 5.95 1.82 -2.65
CA ILE A 80 6.29 0.49 -3.18
C ILE A 80 6.40 -0.42 -1.97
N ASN A 81 5.36 -1.21 -1.75
CA ASN A 81 5.11 -1.91 -0.49
C ASN A 81 5.72 -3.31 -0.45
N GLY A 82 7.05 -3.40 -0.61
CA GLY A 82 7.85 -4.62 -0.48
C GLY A 82 7.91 -5.50 -1.73
N ASP A 83 8.78 -6.49 -1.67
CA ASP A 83 9.11 -7.43 -2.74
C ASP A 83 9.42 -6.72 -4.07
N ILE A 84 10.29 -5.70 -3.95
CA ILE A 84 10.72 -4.87 -5.09
C ILE A 84 11.55 -5.72 -6.05
N VAL A 85 12.49 -6.51 -5.51
CA VAL A 85 13.28 -7.46 -6.30
C VAL A 85 12.93 -8.90 -5.95
N HIS A 86 13.44 -9.85 -6.71
CA HIS A 86 13.17 -11.28 -6.51
C HIS A 86 14.47 -12.02 -6.15
N ASP A 87 14.72 -12.15 -4.85
CA ASP A 87 15.81 -12.91 -4.24
C ASP A 87 17.25 -12.47 -4.59
N ASP A 88 17.41 -11.34 -5.30
CA ASP A 88 18.72 -10.85 -5.71
C ASP A 88 18.81 -9.31 -5.61
N ILE A 89 19.51 -8.82 -4.58
CA ILE A 89 19.71 -7.39 -4.32
C ILE A 89 20.52 -6.67 -5.40
N SER A 90 21.23 -7.39 -6.28
CA SER A 90 21.95 -6.77 -7.41
C SER A 90 21.01 -6.02 -8.36
N PHE A 91 19.74 -6.37 -8.36
CA PHE A 91 18.71 -5.70 -9.15
C PHE A 91 18.21 -4.37 -8.52
N PHE A 92 18.52 -4.06 -7.26
CA PHE A 92 18.05 -2.81 -6.63
C PHE A 92 18.38 -1.56 -7.45
N GLY A 93 19.60 -1.48 -8.00
CA GLY A 93 20.01 -0.32 -8.80
C GLY A 93 19.13 -0.11 -10.04
N VAL A 94 18.83 -1.18 -10.77
CA VAL A 94 18.01 -1.11 -12.00
C VAL A 94 16.54 -0.90 -11.66
N ALA A 95 16.01 -1.59 -10.66
CA ALA A 95 14.65 -1.40 -10.17
C ALA A 95 14.44 0.06 -9.72
N LYS A 96 15.39 0.61 -8.94
CA LYS A 96 15.37 2.00 -8.51
C LYS A 96 15.38 2.97 -9.68
N GLN A 97 16.24 2.78 -10.70
CA GLN A 97 16.25 3.60 -11.89
C GLN A 97 14.90 3.62 -12.62
N THR A 98 14.17 2.51 -12.59
CA THR A 98 12.83 2.43 -13.16
C THR A 98 11.82 3.19 -12.29
N LEU A 99 11.85 3.00 -10.96
CA LEU A 99 10.98 3.68 -10.03
C LEU A 99 11.23 5.19 -9.95
N ASP A 100 12.49 5.64 -10.13
CA ASP A 100 12.87 7.06 -10.16
C ASP A 100 12.29 7.80 -11.38
N LYS A 101 11.69 7.10 -12.35
CA LYS A 101 10.88 7.71 -13.43
C LYS A 101 9.48 8.15 -12.95
N LEU A 102 9.06 7.80 -11.72
CA LEU A 102 7.82 8.33 -11.14
C LEU A 102 7.91 9.85 -11.02
N SER A 103 6.89 10.55 -11.49
CA SER A 103 6.83 12.03 -11.50
C SER A 103 6.38 12.63 -10.15
N PHE A 104 6.29 11.82 -9.11
CA PHE A 104 5.93 12.17 -7.74
C PHE A 104 6.82 11.41 -6.75
N LYS A 105 6.91 11.92 -5.52
CA LYS A 105 7.71 11.29 -4.47
C LYS A 105 7.14 9.92 -4.11
N TYR A 106 8.01 8.93 -3.92
CA TYR A 106 7.63 7.62 -3.44
C TYR A 106 8.46 7.19 -2.22
N TYR A 107 7.92 6.23 -1.47
CA TYR A 107 8.54 5.58 -0.32
C TYR A 107 8.53 4.08 -0.54
N VAL A 108 9.41 3.35 0.14
CA VAL A 108 9.58 1.90 -0.01
C VAL A 108 9.51 1.20 1.34
N THR A 109 8.96 -0.02 1.36
CA THR A 109 9.11 -0.97 2.48
C THR A 109 9.86 -2.19 1.99
N GLN A 110 10.54 -2.90 2.90
CA GLN A 110 11.19 -4.17 2.58
C GLN A 110 10.17 -5.32 2.65
N GLY A 111 10.16 -6.17 1.61
CA GLY A 111 9.46 -7.45 1.60
C GLY A 111 10.41 -8.63 1.81
N ASN A 112 9.87 -9.85 1.79
CA ASN A 112 10.65 -11.06 2.07
C ASN A 112 11.53 -11.53 0.90
N HIS A 113 11.22 -11.14 -0.32
CA HIS A 113 12.08 -11.41 -1.49
C HIS A 113 13.17 -10.35 -1.71
N ASP A 114 13.17 -9.26 -0.95
CA ASP A 114 14.21 -8.24 -1.06
C ASP A 114 15.55 -8.66 -0.42
N LEU A 115 15.58 -9.66 0.45
CA LEU A 115 16.74 -10.34 1.06
C LEU A 115 17.91 -9.41 1.45
N ALA A 116 17.64 -8.20 1.90
CA ALA A 116 18.64 -7.20 2.24
C ALA A 116 18.90 -7.14 3.75
N THR A 117 20.16 -6.91 4.15
CA THR A 117 20.47 -6.42 5.49
C THR A 117 19.99 -4.97 5.62
N LYS A 118 19.97 -4.47 6.84
CA LYS A 118 19.66 -3.07 7.11
C LYS A 118 20.59 -2.13 6.32
N GLU A 119 21.90 -2.40 6.34
CA GLU A 119 22.90 -1.58 5.68
C GLU A 119 22.79 -1.62 4.15
N GLU A 120 22.50 -2.80 3.58
CA GLU A 120 22.26 -2.97 2.14
C GLU A 120 21.00 -2.22 1.71
N TRP A 121 19.93 -2.29 2.52
CA TRP A 121 18.68 -1.56 2.29
C TRP A 121 18.88 -0.04 2.35
N GLU A 122 19.47 0.45 3.43
CA GLU A 122 19.73 1.89 3.63
C GLU A 122 20.62 2.47 2.52
N THR A 123 21.60 1.68 2.05
CA THR A 123 22.47 2.08 0.93
C THR A 123 21.69 2.18 -0.38
N ALA A 124 20.82 1.21 -0.68
CA ALA A 124 20.08 1.16 -1.93
C ALA A 124 18.97 2.23 -1.99
N TRP A 125 18.22 2.37 -0.90
CA TRP A 125 16.99 3.17 -0.89
C TRP A 125 17.11 4.51 -0.16
N ASN A 126 18.25 4.76 0.51
CA ASN A 126 18.49 5.98 1.30
C ASN A 126 17.39 6.24 2.36
N CYS A 127 16.87 5.18 2.96
CA CYS A 127 15.89 5.24 4.05
C CYS A 127 16.09 4.05 5.01
N PRO A 128 15.79 4.22 6.32
CA PRO A 128 15.78 3.11 7.28
C PRO A 128 14.75 2.04 6.92
N LEU A 129 14.88 0.83 7.51
CA LEU A 129 13.88 -0.24 7.41
C LEU A 129 12.55 0.17 8.05
N ASN A 130 12.63 0.88 9.20
CA ASN A 130 11.49 1.41 9.91
C ASN A 130 11.63 2.93 9.99
N PHE A 131 10.66 3.67 9.49
CA PHE A 131 10.68 5.14 9.52
C PHE A 131 9.27 5.71 9.46
N ASP A 132 9.14 6.97 9.80
CA ASP A 132 7.91 7.73 9.70
C ASP A 132 8.07 8.98 8.84
N VAL A 133 6.98 9.39 8.25
CA VAL A 133 6.90 10.62 7.44
C VAL A 133 5.63 11.37 7.83
N VAL A 134 5.76 12.67 8.02
CA VAL A 134 4.61 13.56 8.27
C VAL A 134 4.30 14.33 7.01
N ILE A 135 3.09 14.14 6.48
CA ILE A 135 2.57 14.90 5.34
C ILE A 135 1.33 15.67 5.78
N LYS A 136 1.44 17.00 5.79
CA LYS A 136 0.42 17.86 6.37
C LYS A 136 0.22 17.47 7.85
N LYS A 137 -0.92 16.95 8.27
CA LYS A 137 -1.17 16.46 9.65
C LYS A 137 -1.38 14.95 9.71
N ASN A 138 -0.96 14.25 8.68
CA ASN A 138 -1.11 12.81 8.57
C ASN A 138 0.26 12.16 8.70
N VAL A 139 0.33 11.05 9.40
CA VAL A 139 1.55 10.29 9.65
C VAL A 139 1.51 9.01 8.85
N LEU A 140 2.58 8.74 8.14
CA LEU A 140 2.83 7.51 7.43
C LEU A 140 3.88 6.74 8.21
N LEU A 141 3.57 5.53 8.66
CA LEU A 141 4.51 4.63 9.31
C LEU A 141 4.87 3.52 8.33
N PHE A 142 6.16 3.28 8.17
CA PHE A 142 6.72 2.22 7.33
C PHE A 142 7.52 1.27 8.21
N ALA A 143 7.19 -0.02 8.20
CA ALA A 143 7.91 -1.00 9.00
C ALA A 143 8.17 -2.28 8.22
N SER A 144 9.39 -2.82 8.35
CA SER A 144 9.74 -4.11 7.77
C SER A 144 9.04 -5.25 8.51
N THR A 145 8.66 -6.27 7.78
CA THR A 145 8.11 -7.54 8.29
C THR A 145 8.92 -8.74 7.83
N SER A 146 10.17 -8.50 7.43
CA SER A 146 11.09 -9.54 6.99
C SER A 146 12.54 -9.19 7.33
N ASN A 147 13.45 -10.09 7.02
CA ASN A 147 14.89 -9.95 7.18
C ASN A 147 15.67 -10.46 5.97
N LYS A 148 17.01 -10.43 6.04
CA LYS A 148 17.90 -10.92 4.96
C LYS A 148 17.67 -12.38 4.55
N LYS A 149 17.04 -13.20 5.40
CA LYS A 149 16.75 -14.61 5.08
C LYS A 149 15.36 -14.80 4.46
N GLY A 150 14.60 -13.73 4.28
CA GLY A 150 13.22 -13.79 3.82
C GLY A 150 12.25 -14.38 4.86
N GLU A 151 12.65 -14.42 6.14
CA GLU A 151 11.77 -14.91 7.21
C GLU A 151 10.61 -13.94 7.42
N TYR A 152 9.41 -14.50 7.64
CA TYR A 152 8.21 -13.72 7.93
C TYR A 152 8.20 -13.33 9.41
N LEU A 153 8.25 -12.06 9.69
CA LEU A 153 8.36 -11.51 11.03
C LEU A 153 7.23 -10.51 11.31
N PRO A 154 6.77 -10.40 12.56
CA PRO A 154 5.97 -9.24 12.93
C PRO A 154 6.79 -7.96 12.78
N PRO A 155 6.17 -6.80 12.54
CA PRO A 155 6.89 -5.54 12.58
C PRO A 155 7.47 -5.29 13.98
N ASP A 156 8.49 -4.44 14.08
CA ASP A 156 9.08 -4.03 15.35
C ASP A 156 8.03 -3.33 16.23
N LEU A 157 7.51 -4.05 17.22
CA LEU A 157 6.42 -3.59 18.07
C LEU A 157 6.86 -2.50 19.06
N GLU A 158 8.13 -2.48 19.49
CA GLU A 158 8.64 -1.45 20.36
C GLU A 158 8.74 -0.14 19.61
N TRP A 159 9.29 -0.18 18.39
CA TRP A 159 9.35 0.98 17.52
C TRP A 159 7.94 1.50 17.17
N LEU A 160 7.00 0.62 16.81
CA LEU A 160 5.61 1.02 16.53
C LEU A 160 4.94 1.66 17.74
N ALA A 161 5.07 1.07 18.94
CA ALA A 161 4.51 1.61 20.17
C ALA A 161 5.03 3.02 20.46
N LYS A 162 6.35 3.21 20.29
CA LYS A 162 7.00 4.52 20.43
C LYS A 162 6.44 5.51 19.43
N LYS A 163 6.29 5.12 18.14
CA LYS A 163 5.76 6.00 17.09
C LYS A 163 4.30 6.35 17.28
N PHE A 164 3.49 5.41 17.73
CA PHE A 164 2.09 5.70 18.08
C PHE A 164 1.98 6.71 19.23
N GLU A 165 2.84 6.61 20.26
CA GLU A 165 2.86 7.61 21.35
C GLU A 165 3.38 8.98 20.86
N GLU A 166 4.44 9.01 20.06
CA GLU A 166 4.98 10.25 19.47
C GLU A 166 3.92 10.98 18.61
N HIS A 167 3.08 10.23 17.92
CA HIS A 167 2.09 10.75 16.97
C HIS A 167 0.63 10.62 17.46
N LYS A 168 0.40 10.48 18.76
CA LYS A 168 -0.95 10.31 19.32
C LYS A 168 -1.92 11.48 19.01
N GLU A 169 -1.38 12.68 18.78
CA GLU A 169 -2.15 13.87 18.42
C GLU A 169 -2.29 14.07 16.90
N ALA A 170 -1.74 13.18 16.09
CA ALA A 170 -1.92 13.24 14.64
C ALA A 170 -3.40 13.00 14.27
N GLU A 171 -3.87 13.68 13.23
CA GLU A 171 -5.25 13.51 12.75
C GLU A 171 -5.46 12.09 12.20
N ASN A 172 -4.50 11.57 11.46
CA ASN A 172 -4.55 10.24 10.85
C ASN A 172 -3.16 9.60 10.85
N ILE A 173 -3.13 8.29 11.11
CA ILE A 173 -1.96 7.43 10.93
C ILE A 173 -2.31 6.38 9.86
N LEU A 174 -1.41 6.15 8.93
CA LEU A 174 -1.45 5.09 7.92
C LEU A 174 -0.22 4.20 8.11
N LEU A 175 -0.40 2.89 8.22
CA LEU A 175 0.69 1.93 8.42
C LEU A 175 0.90 1.09 7.16
N PHE A 176 2.14 1.06 6.68
CA PHE A 176 2.58 0.28 5.53
C PHE A 176 3.53 -0.81 5.99
N ILE A 177 3.14 -2.05 5.79
CA ILE A 177 3.92 -3.25 6.09
C ILE A 177 3.68 -4.27 4.98
N HIS A 178 4.68 -5.09 4.66
CA HIS A 178 4.54 -6.02 3.54
C HIS A 178 3.74 -7.27 3.91
N ILE A 179 4.18 -8.04 4.91
CA ILE A 179 3.54 -9.31 5.30
C ILE A 179 2.38 -9.05 6.27
N PRO A 180 1.17 -9.60 6.02
CA PRO A 180 0.03 -9.45 6.93
C PRO A 180 0.30 -10.10 8.30
N PRO A 181 0.12 -9.37 9.43
CA PRO A 181 0.39 -9.91 10.76
C PRO A 181 -0.83 -10.56 11.42
N ILE A 182 -1.84 -10.92 10.64
CA ILE A 182 -3.04 -11.64 11.06
C ILE A 182 -3.25 -12.83 10.10
N LYS A 183 -3.45 -14.03 10.64
CA LYS A 183 -3.51 -15.28 9.91
C LYS A 183 -4.80 -15.45 9.09
N TRP A 184 -5.07 -14.54 8.18
CA TRP A 184 -6.17 -14.65 7.22
C TRP A 184 -5.86 -15.50 6.00
N THR A 185 -4.59 -15.66 5.68
CA THR A 185 -4.10 -16.34 4.51
C THR A 185 -3.06 -17.39 4.90
N LYS A 186 -2.69 -18.22 3.95
CA LYS A 186 -1.68 -19.27 4.18
C LYS A 186 -0.30 -18.67 4.50
N HIS A 187 0.04 -17.56 3.86
CA HIS A 187 1.37 -16.95 3.94
C HIS A 187 1.47 -15.82 4.97
N ALA A 188 0.35 -15.40 5.55
CA ALA A 188 0.35 -14.44 6.66
C ALA A 188 0.94 -15.06 7.94
N ILE A 189 1.46 -14.20 8.81
CA ILE A 189 1.85 -14.57 10.17
C ILE A 189 0.71 -14.33 11.16
N GLU A 190 0.84 -14.84 12.38
CA GLU A 190 -0.08 -14.54 13.47
C GLU A 190 0.66 -13.78 14.56
N SER A 191 0.25 -12.55 14.82
CA SER A 191 0.84 -11.70 15.86
C SER A 191 -0.23 -11.05 16.71
N THR A 192 -0.69 -11.78 17.73
CA THR A 192 -1.61 -11.24 18.75
C THR A 192 -1.07 -9.94 19.37
N PRO A 193 0.23 -9.82 19.74
CA PRO A 193 0.75 -8.56 20.29
C PRO A 193 0.62 -7.37 19.32
N PHE A 194 0.76 -7.58 18.00
CA PHE A 194 0.52 -6.53 17.01
C PHE A 194 -0.94 -6.08 17.04
N VAL A 195 -1.89 -7.02 16.97
CA VAL A 195 -3.33 -6.73 17.02
C VAL A 195 -3.69 -5.95 18.30
N GLU A 196 -3.17 -6.39 19.46
CA GLU A 196 -3.39 -5.72 20.75
C GLU A 196 -2.78 -4.31 20.83
N LEU A 197 -1.69 -4.05 20.08
CA LEU A 197 -1.09 -2.74 19.99
C LEU A 197 -1.93 -1.80 19.12
N VAL A 198 -2.27 -2.24 17.88
CA VAL A 198 -2.91 -1.37 16.90
C VAL A 198 -4.37 -1.06 17.22
N LYS A 199 -5.12 -1.98 17.84
CA LYS A 199 -6.52 -1.74 18.23
C LYS A 199 -6.71 -0.59 19.23
N LYS A 200 -5.65 -0.20 19.94
CA LYS A 200 -5.67 0.92 20.89
C LYS A 200 -5.53 2.27 20.20
N GLN A 201 -5.16 2.29 18.90
CA GLN A 201 -4.83 3.50 18.16
C GLN A 201 -6.07 4.10 17.50
N LYS A 202 -6.65 5.12 18.12
CA LYS A 202 -7.90 5.76 17.64
C LYS A 202 -7.73 6.50 16.31
N ASN A 203 -6.52 6.92 15.99
CA ASN A 203 -6.17 7.67 14.79
C ASN A 203 -5.50 6.81 13.70
N LEU A 204 -5.32 5.50 13.91
CA LEU A 204 -4.92 4.57 12.86
C LEU A 204 -6.09 4.32 11.91
N ARG A 205 -5.92 4.73 10.65
CA ARG A 205 -6.98 4.68 9.62
C ARG A 205 -6.95 3.43 8.78
N ALA A 206 -5.77 2.90 8.49
CA ALA A 206 -5.61 1.69 7.71
C ALA A 206 -4.23 1.06 7.92
N VAL A 207 -4.14 -0.23 7.64
CA VAL A 207 -2.90 -0.98 7.44
C VAL A 207 -2.89 -1.50 6.01
N PHE A 208 -1.78 -1.32 5.29
CA PHE A 208 -1.61 -1.71 3.90
C PHE A 208 -0.60 -2.85 3.79
N HIS A 209 -0.92 -3.83 2.94
CA HIS A 209 -0.14 -5.05 2.75
C HIS A 209 0.10 -5.36 1.28
N GLY A 210 1.32 -5.81 0.96
CA GLY A 210 1.62 -6.57 -0.23
C GLY A 210 1.56 -8.08 0.03
N HIS A 211 2.55 -8.82 -0.49
CA HIS A 211 2.84 -10.23 -0.23
C HIS A 211 1.83 -11.23 -0.80
N GLU A 212 0.56 -10.98 -0.67
CA GLU A 212 -0.51 -11.87 -1.11
C GLU A 212 -0.99 -11.49 -2.51
N HIS A 213 -0.34 -12.04 -3.55
CA HIS A 213 -0.62 -11.71 -4.94
C HIS A 213 -2.03 -12.06 -5.41
N ASP A 214 -2.73 -12.95 -4.70
CA ASP A 214 -4.11 -13.35 -4.97
C ASP A 214 -5.15 -12.55 -4.16
N GLN A 215 -4.69 -11.53 -3.39
CA GLN A 215 -5.53 -10.68 -2.56
C GLN A 215 -5.47 -9.22 -3.04
N ASP A 216 -6.63 -8.64 -3.22
CA ASP A 216 -6.82 -7.23 -3.57
C ASP A 216 -7.97 -6.60 -2.78
N ASN A 217 -8.48 -7.34 -1.81
CA ASN A 217 -9.63 -6.98 -0.99
C ASN A 217 -9.24 -6.20 0.28
N ILE A 218 -10.23 -5.94 1.12
CA ILE A 218 -10.08 -5.30 2.42
C ILE A 218 -10.62 -6.26 3.47
N LYS A 219 -9.82 -6.55 4.49
CA LYS A 219 -10.23 -7.32 5.66
C LYS A 219 -10.32 -6.38 6.86
N TRP A 220 -11.06 -6.78 7.87
CA TRP A 220 -11.30 -5.94 9.04
C TRP A 220 -10.94 -6.68 10.32
N GLN A 221 -10.23 -5.97 11.20
CA GLN A 221 -9.96 -6.43 12.55
C GLN A 221 -10.10 -5.25 13.53
N ASP A 222 -10.95 -5.39 14.53
CA ASP A 222 -11.18 -4.37 15.59
C ASP A 222 -11.52 -2.96 15.02
N GLY A 223 -12.27 -2.90 13.92
CA GLY A 223 -12.66 -1.66 13.27
C GLY A 223 -11.58 -1.02 12.38
N ILE A 224 -10.41 -1.63 12.26
CA ILE A 224 -9.31 -1.17 11.41
C ILE A 224 -9.35 -1.93 10.07
N PRO A 225 -9.35 -1.23 8.92
CA PRO A 225 -9.23 -1.87 7.61
C PRO A 225 -7.78 -2.25 7.32
N TYR A 226 -7.59 -3.46 6.82
CA TYR A 226 -6.36 -4.04 6.31
C TYR A 226 -6.52 -4.24 4.81
N MET A 227 -5.77 -3.49 4.02
CA MET A 227 -5.91 -3.42 2.57
C MET A 227 -4.78 -4.17 1.89
N PHE A 228 -5.14 -5.11 1.01
CA PHE A 228 -4.20 -5.88 0.21
C PHE A 228 -4.00 -5.18 -1.13
N ASP A 229 -2.74 -4.90 -1.50
CA ASP A 229 -2.40 -3.95 -2.57
C ASP A 229 -2.37 -4.61 -3.96
N SER A 230 -2.66 -5.94 -4.06
CA SER A 230 -2.42 -6.70 -5.29
C SER A 230 -0.91 -6.75 -5.61
N HIS A 231 -0.54 -6.93 -6.87
CA HIS A 231 0.85 -7.02 -7.29
C HIS A 231 1.08 -6.37 -8.67
N VAL A 232 2.26 -5.82 -8.90
CA VAL A 232 2.63 -5.23 -10.20
C VAL A 232 3.60 -6.10 -11.00
N GLY A 233 4.11 -7.20 -10.42
CA GLY A 233 5.04 -8.13 -11.04
C GLY A 233 4.76 -9.57 -10.66
N GLY A 234 5.77 -10.43 -10.79
CA GLY A 234 5.63 -11.87 -10.50
C GLY A 234 4.83 -12.65 -11.55
N ASN A 235 4.82 -13.98 -11.42
CA ASN A 235 4.14 -14.89 -12.35
C ASN A 235 3.01 -15.72 -11.70
N TRP A 236 2.58 -15.32 -10.52
CA TRP A 236 1.47 -15.96 -9.75
C TRP A 236 0.53 -14.89 -9.20
N GLY A 237 -0.62 -15.32 -8.67
CA GLY A 237 -1.62 -14.45 -8.06
C GLY A 237 -2.80 -14.16 -8.99
N THR A 238 -3.29 -12.93 -8.96
CA THR A 238 -4.39 -12.50 -9.83
C THR A 238 -4.02 -12.54 -11.31
N ASN A 239 -5.02 -12.63 -12.19
CA ASN A 239 -4.80 -12.64 -13.65
C ASN A 239 -4.38 -11.28 -14.22
N TYR A 240 -4.31 -10.26 -13.39
CA TYR A 240 -3.92 -8.89 -13.77
C TYR A 240 -2.76 -8.41 -12.90
N LYS A 241 -2.06 -7.39 -13.37
CA LYS A 241 -1.07 -6.64 -12.62
C LYS A 241 -1.68 -5.30 -12.26
N GLY A 242 -1.73 -4.97 -10.97
CA GLY A 242 -2.42 -3.78 -10.51
C GLY A 242 -1.78 -3.14 -9.29
N TYR A 243 -2.19 -1.92 -9.01
CA TYR A 243 -1.79 -1.16 -7.84
C TYR A 243 -3.00 -0.47 -7.22
N ARG A 244 -2.92 -0.13 -5.94
CA ARG A 244 -4.01 0.54 -5.22
C ARG A 244 -3.91 2.05 -5.34
N ILE A 245 -5.06 2.73 -5.50
CA ILE A 245 -5.21 4.17 -5.28
C ILE A 245 -6.06 4.38 -4.03
N VAL A 246 -5.67 5.34 -3.21
CA VAL A 246 -6.40 5.73 -1.99
C VAL A 246 -6.60 7.24 -1.97
N GLU A 247 -7.80 7.67 -1.65
CA GLU A 247 -8.16 9.05 -1.30
C GLU A 247 -8.62 9.08 0.16
N LEU A 248 -7.90 9.80 1.02
CA LEU A 248 -8.26 10.03 2.41
C LEU A 248 -8.95 11.39 2.54
N PHE A 249 -10.06 11.44 3.26
CA PHE A 249 -10.85 12.66 3.49
C PHE A 249 -10.70 13.16 4.92
N LYS A 250 -11.10 14.42 5.15
CA LYS A 250 -10.94 15.11 6.44
C LYS A 250 -11.62 14.39 7.61
N ASP A 251 -12.71 13.68 7.37
CA ASP A 251 -13.44 12.90 8.38
C ASP A 251 -12.84 11.51 8.63
N GLY A 252 -11.68 11.21 8.05
CA GLY A 252 -11.02 9.89 8.12
C GLY A 252 -11.55 8.85 7.14
N SER A 253 -12.68 9.13 6.46
CA SER A 253 -13.18 8.20 5.42
C SER A 253 -12.22 8.09 4.25
N MET A 254 -12.25 6.96 3.57
CA MET A 254 -11.39 6.68 2.41
C MET A 254 -12.19 6.16 1.23
N LEU A 255 -11.77 6.54 0.04
CA LEU A 255 -12.15 5.90 -1.23
C LEU A 255 -10.92 5.19 -1.78
N THR A 256 -11.05 3.93 -2.15
CA THR A 256 -9.94 3.16 -2.69
C THR A 256 -10.38 2.23 -3.81
N CYS A 257 -9.46 1.95 -4.70
CA CYS A 257 -9.66 0.98 -5.80
C CYS A 257 -8.32 0.36 -6.19
N ILE A 258 -8.39 -0.81 -6.83
CA ILE A 258 -7.25 -1.37 -7.56
C ILE A 258 -7.34 -0.85 -9.01
N MET A 259 -6.19 -0.43 -9.51
CA MET A 259 -6.01 -0.01 -10.89
C MET A 259 -5.07 -0.97 -11.60
N ASN A 260 -5.45 -1.41 -12.78
CA ASN A 260 -4.51 -1.97 -13.73
C ASN A 260 -4.41 -1.04 -14.96
N PRO A 261 -3.47 -1.24 -15.88
CA PRO A 261 -3.32 -0.39 -17.05
C PRO A 261 -4.55 -0.27 -17.95
N THR A 262 -5.50 -1.18 -17.85
CA THR A 262 -6.64 -1.26 -18.77
C THR A 262 -7.98 -0.98 -18.09
N GLU A 263 -8.17 -1.37 -16.82
CA GLU A 263 -9.46 -1.27 -16.14
C GLU A 263 -9.33 -1.08 -14.62
N ARG A 264 -10.39 -0.64 -13.97
CA ARG A 264 -10.51 -0.57 -12.52
C ARG A 264 -11.10 -1.85 -11.96
N ILE A 265 -10.62 -2.22 -10.78
CA ILE A 265 -11.02 -3.45 -10.10
C ILE A 265 -11.16 -3.15 -8.59
N ASN A 266 -12.12 -3.82 -7.93
CA ASN A 266 -12.29 -3.81 -6.47
C ASN A 266 -12.28 -2.40 -5.83
N GLU A 267 -13.24 -1.59 -6.19
CA GLU A 267 -13.43 -0.27 -5.59
C GLU A 267 -14.17 -0.39 -4.24
N ALA A 268 -13.67 0.30 -3.23
CA ALA A 268 -14.28 0.33 -1.91
C ALA A 268 -14.23 1.74 -1.29
N LYS A 269 -15.28 2.06 -0.54
CA LYS A 269 -15.38 3.27 0.26
C LYS A 269 -15.41 2.89 1.74
N ILE A 270 -14.58 3.54 2.53
CA ILE A 270 -14.46 3.30 3.96
C ILE A 270 -14.92 4.55 4.71
N GLY A 271 -15.94 4.40 5.54
CA GLY A 271 -16.39 5.43 6.49
C GLY A 271 -16.09 5.01 7.92
N PHE A 272 -15.72 5.96 8.75
CA PHE A 272 -15.51 5.80 10.19
C PHE A 272 -16.59 6.54 10.97
#